data_6bbc95dbf6d28c1c1b1510ebb68cc652
#
_entry.id   6bbc95dbf6d28c1c1b1510ebb68cc652
#
_cell.length_a   1.000
_cell.length_b   1.000
_cell.length_c   1.000
_cell.angle_alpha   90.00
_cell.angle_beta   90.00
_cell.angle_gamma   90.00
#
_symmetry.space_group_name_H-M   'P 1'
#
loop_
_entity.id
_entity.type
_entity.pdbx_description
1 polymer ?
#
loop_
_entity_poly.entity_id
_entity_poly.type
_entity_poly.pdbx_seq_one_letter_code
_entity_poly.pdbx_strand_id
1 'polypeptide(L)'
;MDLPFDLWHLAFVNLIQHRAPPNFEVQSEVRLTIEPQRADMLLLRRLGVERQDDQALILRSLWPRLGRVTVLEYKSPVDSAFRPGDLLRLLGYGVLYETAHLDEVPGREDLTLVLVVASITPTLRKEIERKGWTLTLLGGGYGRIDGVMYTAYLVITDEVTEAERDEYLRLFSHRQAEQGEATRWLRQWMKETKMKQPEIEELPGFEELFQKSIEKVRKAQLAELTPSERLEGLAPEQLIPVLPMEVLRVLPEDYLRSLPAEVQEQIRKRLQGTAH
;
A
#
# COMPACT_ATOMS: atom_id res chain seq x y z
N MET A 1 -23.02 -4.72 3.62
CA MET A 1 -22.57 -5.76 2.68
C MET A 1 -21.12 -5.42 2.40
N ASP A 2 -20.21 -6.21 2.98
CA ASP A 2 -18.78 -5.97 2.78
C ASP A 2 -18.46 -6.29 1.33
N LEU A 3 -17.82 -5.36 0.63
CA LEU A 3 -17.33 -5.61 -0.73
C LEU A 3 -16.36 -6.78 -0.65
N PRO A 4 -16.57 -7.87 -1.42
CA PRO A 4 -15.79 -9.09 -1.27
C PRO A 4 -14.31 -8.95 -1.67
N PHE A 5 -13.89 -7.80 -2.21
CA PHE A 5 -12.54 -7.58 -2.71
C PHE A 5 -12.04 -6.17 -2.41
N ASP A 6 -10.88 -6.11 -1.79
CA ASP A 6 -10.08 -4.91 -1.62
C ASP A 6 -9.49 -4.50 -2.99
N LEU A 7 -9.94 -3.39 -3.55
CA LEU A 7 -9.49 -2.90 -4.85
C LEU A 7 -7.97 -2.65 -4.91
N TRP A 8 -7.38 -2.20 -3.81
CA TRP A 8 -5.94 -2.01 -3.72
C TRP A 8 -5.19 -3.32 -3.79
N HIS A 9 -5.74 -4.36 -3.17
CA HIS A 9 -5.22 -5.71 -3.24
C HIS A 9 -5.21 -6.23 -4.69
N LEU A 10 -6.34 -6.13 -5.38
CA LEU A 10 -6.46 -6.53 -6.79
C LEU A 10 -5.52 -5.72 -7.69
N ALA A 11 -5.37 -4.42 -7.45
CA ALA A 11 -4.44 -3.57 -8.19
C ALA A 11 -2.99 -4.00 -7.97
N PHE A 12 -2.62 -4.34 -6.73
CA PHE A 12 -1.28 -4.83 -6.41
C PHE A 12 -1.00 -6.19 -7.06
N VAL A 13 -1.94 -7.13 -6.99
CA VAL A 13 -1.86 -8.42 -7.68
C VAL A 13 -1.64 -8.21 -9.18
N ASN A 14 -2.45 -7.35 -9.80
CA ASN A 14 -2.32 -7.03 -11.22
C ASN A 14 -0.95 -6.41 -11.55
N LEU A 15 -0.45 -5.51 -10.71
CA LEU A 15 0.87 -4.93 -10.88
C LEU A 15 1.96 -6.00 -10.88
N ILE A 16 1.93 -6.92 -9.90
CA ILE A 16 2.90 -8.03 -9.84
C ILE A 16 2.79 -8.92 -11.06
N GLN A 17 1.58 -9.29 -11.48
CA GLN A 17 1.36 -10.14 -12.66
C GLN A 17 1.98 -9.58 -13.95
N HIS A 18 1.90 -8.26 -14.14
CA HIS A 18 2.42 -7.60 -15.34
C HIS A 18 3.90 -7.24 -15.27
N ARG A 19 4.48 -7.21 -14.07
CA ARG A 19 5.84 -6.73 -13.84
C ARG A 19 6.76 -7.72 -13.13
N ALA A 20 6.31 -8.95 -12.98
CA ALA A 20 7.15 -10.05 -12.55
C ALA A 20 8.12 -10.45 -13.68
N PRO A 21 9.33 -10.91 -13.33
CA PRO A 21 10.23 -11.48 -14.33
C PRO A 21 9.60 -12.66 -15.06
N PRO A 22 9.92 -12.91 -16.34
CA PRO A 22 9.28 -13.96 -17.15
C PRO A 22 9.54 -15.39 -16.62
N ASN A 23 10.55 -15.56 -15.78
CA ASN A 23 10.84 -16.82 -15.10
C ASN A 23 10.00 -17.07 -13.84
N PHE A 24 9.03 -16.21 -13.56
CA PHE A 24 8.03 -16.44 -12.51
C PHE A 24 6.63 -16.54 -13.10
N GLU A 25 5.87 -17.48 -12.57
CA GLU A 25 4.42 -17.56 -12.77
C GLU A 25 3.76 -16.96 -11.54
N VAL A 26 2.82 -16.03 -11.73
CA VAL A 26 2.10 -15.36 -10.66
C VAL A 26 0.67 -15.88 -10.63
N GLN A 27 0.32 -16.61 -9.58
CA GLN A 27 -1.04 -17.06 -9.31
C GLN A 27 -1.62 -16.23 -8.18
N SER A 28 -2.85 -15.75 -8.32
CA SER A 28 -3.55 -14.95 -7.31
C SER A 28 -4.72 -15.71 -6.70
N GLU A 29 -5.13 -15.32 -5.50
CA GLU A 29 -6.28 -15.88 -4.78
C GLU A 29 -6.24 -17.41 -4.65
N VAL A 30 -5.04 -17.96 -4.40
CA VAL A 30 -4.82 -19.42 -4.34
C VAL A 30 -5.43 -19.99 -3.07
N ARG A 31 -6.38 -20.90 -3.23
CA ARG A 31 -6.96 -21.64 -2.09
C ARG A 31 -5.96 -22.64 -1.57
N LEU A 32 -5.59 -22.51 -0.29
CA LEU A 32 -4.66 -23.40 0.38
C LEU A 32 -5.37 -24.46 1.23
N THR A 33 -6.68 -24.30 1.45
CA THR A 33 -7.52 -25.25 2.22
C THR A 33 -8.95 -25.31 1.66
N ILE A 34 -9.73 -26.26 2.15
CA ILE A 34 -11.18 -26.38 1.87
C ILE A 34 -11.96 -25.22 2.53
N GLU A 35 -11.44 -24.66 3.64
CA GLU A 35 -11.97 -23.43 4.25
C GLU A 35 -11.48 -22.18 3.49
N PRO A 36 -12.16 -21.03 3.61
CA PRO A 36 -11.91 -19.84 2.76
C PRO A 36 -10.62 -19.07 3.07
N GLN A 37 -9.56 -19.76 3.52
CA GLN A 37 -8.25 -19.15 3.70
C GLN A 37 -7.52 -19.14 2.36
N ARG A 38 -7.22 -17.93 1.87
CA ARG A 38 -6.52 -17.73 0.59
C ARG A 38 -5.27 -16.92 0.85
N ALA A 39 -4.17 -17.34 0.24
CA ALA A 39 -3.00 -16.48 0.10
C ALA A 39 -3.24 -15.47 -1.02
N ASP A 40 -2.75 -14.27 -0.84
CA ASP A 40 -2.91 -13.20 -1.83
C ASP A 40 -2.27 -13.58 -3.15
N MET A 41 -1.04 -14.06 -3.12
CA MET A 41 -0.30 -14.47 -4.32
C MET A 41 0.59 -15.68 -4.05
N LEU A 42 0.72 -16.49 -5.08
CA LEU A 42 1.71 -17.55 -5.19
C LEU A 42 2.61 -17.26 -6.40
N LEU A 43 3.91 -17.22 -6.18
CA LEU A 43 4.90 -17.00 -7.22
C LEU A 43 5.66 -18.31 -7.42
N LEU A 44 5.61 -18.87 -8.62
CA LEU A 44 6.30 -20.09 -8.99
C LEU A 44 7.47 -19.77 -9.92
N ARG A 45 8.69 -20.10 -9.53
CA ARG A 45 9.87 -19.91 -10.36
C ARG A 45 9.92 -20.99 -11.44
N ARG A 46 9.88 -20.58 -12.71
CA ARG A 46 10.05 -21.48 -13.85
C ARG A 46 11.51 -21.85 -14.03
N LEU A 47 11.80 -23.13 -14.06
CA LEU A 47 13.16 -23.63 -14.33
C LEU A 47 13.46 -23.54 -15.85
N GLY A 48 14.71 -23.20 -16.18
CA GLY A 48 15.18 -23.15 -17.59
C GLY A 48 14.78 -21.89 -18.37
N VAL A 49 14.13 -20.92 -17.74
CA VAL A 49 13.87 -19.60 -18.34
C VAL A 49 14.95 -18.64 -17.84
N GLU A 50 15.77 -18.14 -18.75
CA GLU A 50 16.76 -17.12 -18.43
C GLU A 50 16.09 -15.80 -18.04
N ARG A 51 16.71 -15.13 -17.08
CA ARG A 51 16.27 -13.80 -16.64
C ARG A 51 16.58 -12.80 -17.76
N GLN A 52 15.55 -12.23 -18.38
CA GLN A 52 15.74 -11.05 -19.21
C GLN A 52 15.91 -9.84 -18.31
N ASP A 53 16.92 -9.02 -18.59
CA ASP A 53 17.14 -7.72 -17.95
C ASP A 53 16.08 -6.74 -18.48
N ASP A 54 14.88 -6.82 -17.90
CA ASP A 54 13.79 -5.94 -18.27
C ASP A 54 13.72 -4.77 -17.26
N GLN A 55 13.86 -3.55 -17.76
CA GLN A 55 13.80 -2.33 -16.97
C GLN A 55 12.41 -2.09 -16.36
N ALA A 56 11.41 -2.85 -16.80
CA ALA A 56 10.03 -2.75 -16.30
C ALA A 56 9.76 -3.51 -14.99
N LEU A 57 10.73 -4.21 -14.43
CA LEU A 57 10.55 -4.98 -13.20
C LEU A 57 10.38 -4.07 -11.98
N ILE A 58 9.42 -4.40 -11.12
CA ILE A 58 9.29 -3.87 -9.77
C ILE A 58 9.94 -4.82 -8.77
N LEU A 59 10.20 -4.37 -7.53
CA LEU A 59 10.81 -5.19 -6.47
C LEU A 59 12.12 -5.86 -6.93
N ARG A 60 12.94 -5.14 -7.67
CA ARG A 60 14.11 -5.68 -8.38
C ARG A 60 15.07 -6.44 -7.49
N SER A 61 15.27 -5.97 -6.27
CA SER A 61 16.18 -6.59 -5.31
C SER A 61 15.57 -7.80 -4.60
N LEU A 62 14.26 -8.05 -4.72
CA LEU A 62 13.59 -9.19 -4.12
C LEU A 62 13.74 -10.47 -4.96
N TRP A 63 13.50 -10.38 -6.28
CA TRP A 63 13.43 -11.54 -7.18
C TRP A 63 14.61 -12.50 -7.09
N PRO A 64 15.87 -12.05 -6.99
CA PRO A 64 17.02 -12.95 -6.86
C PRO A 64 17.03 -13.77 -5.58
N ARG A 65 16.32 -13.30 -4.54
CA ARG A 65 16.28 -13.89 -3.19
C ARG A 65 15.20 -14.94 -3.01
N LEU A 66 14.22 -15.00 -3.92
CA LEU A 66 13.08 -15.90 -3.81
C LEU A 66 13.48 -17.34 -4.13
N GLY A 67 12.86 -18.29 -3.44
CA GLY A 67 12.99 -19.73 -3.69
C GLY A 67 12.22 -20.16 -4.94
N ARG A 68 12.00 -21.47 -5.04
CA ARG A 68 11.22 -22.08 -6.14
C ARG A 68 9.75 -21.70 -6.05
N VAL A 69 9.22 -21.68 -4.85
CA VAL A 69 7.85 -21.29 -4.52
C VAL A 69 7.90 -20.10 -3.55
N THR A 70 7.05 -19.12 -3.76
CA THR A 70 6.93 -17.97 -2.86
C THR A 70 5.47 -17.69 -2.57
N VAL A 71 5.11 -17.66 -1.30
CA VAL A 71 3.81 -17.19 -0.81
C VAL A 71 3.98 -15.72 -0.43
N LEU A 72 3.21 -14.84 -1.06
CA LEU A 72 3.27 -13.41 -0.82
C LEU A 72 1.94 -12.91 -0.28
N GLU A 73 2.01 -12.13 0.79
CA GLU A 73 0.89 -11.45 1.43
C GLU A 73 1.12 -9.94 1.36
N TYR A 74 0.15 -9.20 0.86
CA TYR A 74 0.18 -7.74 0.78
C TYR A 74 -0.75 -7.12 1.82
N LYS A 75 -0.26 -6.12 2.53
CA LYS A 75 -1.06 -5.31 3.47
C LYS A 75 -1.14 -3.88 2.97
N SER A 76 -2.31 -3.52 2.50
CA SER A 76 -2.61 -2.17 2.03
C SER A 76 -2.45 -1.15 3.16
N PRO A 77 -1.84 0.00 2.93
CA PRO A 77 -1.78 1.09 3.91
C PRO A 77 -3.16 1.65 4.26
N VAL A 78 -4.16 1.39 3.42
CA VAL A 78 -5.50 2.00 3.51
C VAL A 78 -6.52 1.09 4.16
N ASP A 79 -6.70 -0.11 3.62
CA ASP A 79 -7.85 -0.96 3.97
C ASP A 79 -7.47 -2.18 4.78
N SER A 80 -6.25 -2.65 4.68
CA SER A 80 -5.78 -3.87 5.35
C SER A 80 -4.45 -3.68 6.05
N ALA A 81 -4.36 -2.68 6.94
CA ALA A 81 -3.18 -2.48 7.76
C ALA A 81 -2.82 -3.76 8.53
N PHE A 82 -1.53 -3.99 8.73
CA PHE A 82 -1.02 -5.15 9.46
C PHE A 82 -1.69 -5.33 10.83
N ARG A 83 -2.24 -6.51 11.09
CA ARG A 83 -2.93 -6.86 12.33
C ARG A 83 -2.17 -7.96 13.08
N PRO A 84 -2.33 -8.05 14.41
CA PRO A 84 -1.77 -9.15 15.19
C PRO A 84 -2.22 -10.49 14.62
N GLY A 85 -1.26 -11.39 14.35
CA GLY A 85 -1.50 -12.72 13.78
C GLY A 85 -1.34 -12.81 12.27
N ASP A 86 -1.19 -11.70 11.54
CA ASP A 86 -1.00 -11.72 10.08
C ASP A 86 0.29 -12.45 9.68
N LEU A 87 1.36 -12.26 10.45
CA LEU A 87 2.62 -12.97 10.20
C LEU A 87 2.51 -14.47 10.47
N LEU A 88 1.76 -14.86 11.51
CA LEU A 88 1.45 -16.28 11.77
C LEU A 88 0.56 -16.87 10.69
N ARG A 89 -0.36 -16.10 10.14
CA ARG A 89 -1.20 -16.54 9.02
C ARG A 89 -0.36 -16.80 7.78
N LEU A 90 0.57 -15.92 7.47
CA LEU A 90 1.50 -16.12 6.36
C LEU A 90 2.35 -17.38 6.55
N LEU A 91 2.85 -17.64 7.77
CA LEU A 91 3.53 -18.90 8.10
C LEU A 91 2.61 -20.10 7.91
N GLY A 92 1.37 -19.99 8.36
CA GLY A 92 0.34 -21.03 8.17
C GLY A 92 0.12 -21.34 6.70
N TYR A 93 0.10 -20.33 5.82
CA TYR A 93 -0.01 -20.53 4.37
C TYR A 93 1.19 -21.33 3.83
N GLY A 94 2.41 -21.02 4.29
CA GLY A 94 3.59 -21.80 3.94
C GLY A 94 3.47 -23.28 4.32
N VAL A 95 3.04 -23.56 5.55
CA VAL A 95 2.84 -24.95 6.03
C VAL A 95 1.77 -25.67 5.22
N LEU A 96 0.65 -25.02 4.94
CA LEU A 96 -0.45 -25.59 4.16
C LEU A 96 -0.02 -25.89 2.73
N TYR A 97 0.74 -24.97 2.11
CA TYR A 97 1.25 -25.20 0.77
C TYR A 97 2.24 -26.36 0.73
N GLU A 98 3.23 -26.38 1.62
CA GLU A 98 4.22 -27.45 1.72
C GLU A 98 3.54 -28.81 1.90
N THR A 99 2.56 -28.93 2.82
CA THR A 99 1.85 -30.17 3.09
C THR A 99 1.05 -30.69 1.88
N ALA A 100 0.52 -29.78 1.06
CA ALA A 100 -0.24 -30.15 -0.13
C ALA A 100 0.65 -30.45 -1.34
N HIS A 101 1.93 -29.99 -1.36
CA HIS A 101 2.82 -30.01 -2.51
C HIS A 101 4.24 -30.44 -2.16
N LEU A 102 4.37 -31.56 -1.41
CA LEU A 102 5.66 -32.07 -0.93
C LEU A 102 6.68 -32.34 -2.03
N ASP A 103 6.22 -32.72 -3.22
CA ASP A 103 7.08 -32.97 -4.39
C ASP A 103 7.60 -31.67 -5.02
N GLU A 104 6.89 -30.56 -4.83
CA GLU A 104 7.28 -29.24 -5.36
C GLU A 104 8.18 -28.47 -4.40
N VAL A 105 8.08 -28.78 -3.10
CA VAL A 105 8.84 -28.16 -2.02
C VAL A 105 9.63 -29.24 -1.25
N PRO A 106 10.67 -29.80 -1.85
CA PRO A 106 11.46 -30.87 -1.21
C PRO A 106 12.30 -30.36 -0.04
N GLY A 107 12.62 -29.07 0.01
CA GLY A 107 13.39 -28.45 1.09
C GLY A 107 12.76 -27.11 1.53
N ARG A 108 13.05 -26.73 2.78
CA ARG A 108 12.57 -25.46 3.33
C ARG A 108 13.09 -24.22 2.60
N GLU A 109 14.24 -24.33 1.96
CA GLU A 109 14.85 -23.31 1.11
C GLU A 109 14.08 -23.09 -0.19
N ASP A 110 13.30 -24.06 -0.63
CA ASP A 110 12.48 -23.94 -1.83
C ASP A 110 11.23 -23.10 -1.62
N LEU A 111 10.78 -22.93 -0.36
CA LEU A 111 9.64 -22.11 0.00
C LEU A 111 10.07 -20.80 0.65
N THR A 112 9.67 -19.72 0.05
CA THR A 112 9.89 -18.36 0.56
C THR A 112 8.56 -17.70 0.95
N LEU A 113 8.55 -17.00 2.07
CA LEU A 113 7.41 -16.18 2.50
C LEU A 113 7.76 -14.71 2.32
N VAL A 114 6.83 -13.92 1.80
CA VAL A 114 7.02 -12.49 1.62
C VAL A 114 5.84 -11.74 2.20
N LEU A 115 6.11 -10.87 3.15
CA LEU A 115 5.14 -9.90 3.65
C LEU A 115 5.45 -8.53 3.06
N VAL A 116 4.48 -7.93 2.36
CA VAL A 116 4.59 -6.58 1.82
C VAL A 116 3.74 -5.64 2.66
N VAL A 117 4.36 -4.60 3.19
CA VAL A 117 3.73 -3.55 4.03
C VAL A 117 4.19 -2.19 3.56
N ALA A 118 3.42 -1.15 3.85
CA ALA A 118 3.86 0.21 3.55
C ALA A 118 5.00 0.64 4.48
N SER A 119 4.86 0.38 5.79
CA SER A 119 5.87 0.72 6.80
C SER A 119 5.93 -0.33 7.91
N ILE A 120 7.03 -0.34 8.69
CA ILE A 120 7.17 -1.21 9.86
C ILE A 120 6.37 -0.62 11.03
N THR A 121 5.16 -1.12 11.23
CA THR A 121 4.31 -0.67 12.34
C THR A 121 4.78 -1.18 13.69
N PRO A 122 4.43 -0.50 14.81
CA PRO A 122 4.69 -1.02 16.17
C PRO A 122 4.06 -2.40 16.41
N THR A 123 2.93 -2.68 15.78
CA THR A 123 2.25 -3.98 15.86
C THR A 123 3.09 -5.10 15.25
N LEU A 124 3.64 -4.87 14.04
CA LEU A 124 4.53 -5.83 13.38
C LEU A 124 5.81 -6.08 14.20
N ARG A 125 6.44 -5.01 14.71
CA ARG A 125 7.63 -5.14 15.58
C ARG A 125 7.33 -5.99 16.81
N LYS A 126 6.24 -5.68 17.53
CA LYS A 126 5.82 -6.44 18.72
C LYS A 126 5.52 -7.90 18.42
N GLU A 127 4.94 -8.21 17.24
CA GLU A 127 4.66 -9.59 16.87
C GLU A 127 5.97 -10.37 16.64
N ILE A 128 6.93 -9.79 15.90
CA ILE A 128 8.25 -10.38 15.67
C ILE A 128 8.96 -10.64 17.01
N GLU A 129 9.05 -9.62 17.89
CA GLU A 129 9.70 -9.71 19.19
C GLU A 129 9.04 -10.75 20.10
N ARG A 130 7.71 -10.76 20.20
CA ARG A 130 6.97 -11.73 21.04
C ARG A 130 7.16 -13.17 20.63
N LYS A 131 7.51 -13.43 19.37
CA LYS A 131 7.80 -14.77 18.85
C LYS A 131 9.27 -15.16 18.99
N GLY A 132 10.12 -14.27 19.48
CA GLY A 132 11.56 -14.48 19.55
C GLY A 132 12.24 -14.44 18.18
N TRP A 133 11.60 -13.87 17.18
CA TRP A 133 12.16 -13.69 15.85
C TRP A 133 12.96 -12.39 15.77
N THR A 134 13.82 -12.30 14.77
CA THR A 134 14.65 -11.09 14.55
C THR A 134 14.40 -10.54 13.17
N LEU A 135 14.20 -9.22 13.07
CA LEU A 135 14.13 -8.52 11.80
C LEU A 135 15.52 -7.95 11.46
N THR A 136 16.13 -8.47 10.42
CA THR A 136 17.40 -8.00 9.86
C THR A 136 17.11 -7.14 8.63
N LEU A 137 17.41 -5.84 8.70
CA LEU A 137 17.25 -4.95 7.55
C LEU A 137 18.37 -5.19 6.54
N LEU A 138 18.00 -5.40 5.27
CA LEU A 138 18.91 -5.67 4.16
C LEU A 138 19.26 -4.40 3.36
N GLY A 139 18.63 -3.27 3.71
CA GLY A 139 18.71 -2.01 2.98
C GLY A 139 17.71 -1.91 1.84
N GLY A 140 17.49 -0.69 1.34
CA GLY A 140 16.60 -0.42 0.21
C GLY A 140 15.13 -0.80 0.43
N GLY A 141 14.66 -0.84 1.68
CA GLY A 141 13.30 -1.20 2.01
C GLY A 141 13.04 -2.71 2.12
N TYR A 142 14.09 -3.52 2.15
CA TYR A 142 13.99 -4.96 2.33
C TYR A 142 14.47 -5.39 3.69
N GLY A 143 13.81 -6.40 4.27
CA GLY A 143 14.20 -7.04 5.51
C GLY A 143 14.08 -8.56 5.41
N ARG A 144 14.77 -9.26 6.31
CA ARG A 144 14.63 -10.70 6.51
C ARG A 144 14.18 -10.95 7.94
N ILE A 145 13.22 -11.84 8.10
CA ILE A 145 12.74 -12.26 9.41
C ILE A 145 13.42 -13.60 9.74
N ASP A 146 14.34 -13.56 10.69
CA ASP A 146 15.13 -14.70 11.14
C ASP A 146 14.46 -15.39 12.33
N GLY A 147 14.66 -16.70 12.47
CA GLY A 147 14.08 -17.53 13.53
C GLY A 147 12.74 -18.16 13.17
N VAL A 148 12.21 -17.86 11.99
CA VAL A 148 11.04 -18.55 11.43
C VAL A 148 11.44 -19.82 10.69
N MET A 149 10.45 -20.69 10.46
CA MET A 149 10.71 -22.02 9.89
C MET A 149 11.07 -21.98 8.40
N TYR A 150 10.63 -20.97 7.65
CA TYR A 150 10.94 -20.74 6.24
C TYR A 150 11.81 -19.51 6.05
N THR A 151 12.40 -19.36 4.87
CA THR A 151 12.99 -18.06 4.48
C THR A 151 11.87 -17.03 4.37
N ALA A 152 11.93 -15.98 5.18
CA ALA A 152 10.89 -14.96 5.20
C ALA A 152 11.47 -13.56 4.96
N TYR A 153 10.90 -12.85 4.00
CA TYR A 153 11.27 -11.47 3.68
C TYR A 153 10.15 -10.51 4.01
N LEU A 154 10.57 -9.29 4.37
CA LEU A 154 9.72 -8.13 4.53
C LEU A 154 10.04 -7.13 3.42
N VAL A 155 9.01 -6.60 2.76
CA VAL A 155 9.11 -5.52 1.78
C VAL A 155 8.41 -4.31 2.35
N ILE A 156 9.11 -3.19 2.45
CA ILE A 156 8.63 -1.92 2.99
C ILE A 156 8.47 -0.96 1.81
N THR A 157 7.24 -0.82 1.29
CA THR A 157 7.03 -0.08 0.04
C THR A 157 7.38 1.39 0.12
N ASP A 158 7.27 2.04 1.29
CA ASP A 158 7.71 3.43 1.50
C ASP A 158 9.22 3.61 1.24
N GLU A 159 10.02 2.60 1.59
CA GLU A 159 11.48 2.64 1.44
C GLU A 159 11.93 2.11 0.07
N VAL A 160 11.31 1.01 -0.42
CA VAL A 160 11.62 0.42 -1.73
C VAL A 160 11.34 1.43 -2.85
N THR A 161 10.23 2.14 -2.77
CA THR A 161 9.84 3.17 -3.73
C THR A 161 10.93 4.22 -3.92
N GLU A 162 11.54 4.68 -2.83
CA GLU A 162 12.62 5.66 -2.88
C GLU A 162 13.93 5.03 -3.37
N ALA A 163 14.28 3.85 -2.85
CA ALA A 163 15.54 3.18 -3.18
C ALA A 163 15.59 2.73 -4.65
N GLU A 164 14.51 2.20 -5.18
CA GLU A 164 14.43 1.71 -6.56
C GLU A 164 13.88 2.75 -7.52
N ARG A 165 13.42 3.92 -7.04
CA ARG A 165 12.78 4.99 -7.81
C ARG A 165 11.62 4.47 -8.64
N ASP A 166 10.74 3.70 -7.98
CA ASP A 166 9.64 3.00 -8.64
C ASP A 166 8.31 3.73 -8.42
N GLU A 167 7.82 4.40 -9.47
CA GLU A 167 6.57 5.15 -9.46
C GLU A 167 5.33 4.25 -9.32
N TYR A 168 5.40 2.99 -9.77
CA TYR A 168 4.27 2.06 -9.65
C TYR A 168 4.12 1.55 -8.22
N LEU A 169 5.24 1.22 -7.54
CA LEU A 169 5.20 0.85 -6.13
C LEU A 169 4.79 2.02 -5.23
N ARG A 170 5.06 3.25 -5.66
CA ARG A 170 4.65 4.46 -4.94
C ARG A 170 3.13 4.53 -4.74
N LEU A 171 2.33 3.99 -5.66
CA LEU A 171 0.87 3.86 -5.52
C LEU A 171 0.45 3.00 -4.33
N PHE A 172 1.32 2.09 -3.88
CA PHE A 172 1.07 1.12 -2.80
C PHE A 172 1.87 1.43 -1.53
N SER A 173 2.26 2.69 -1.37
CA SER A 173 2.99 3.23 -0.22
C SER A 173 2.22 4.39 0.42
N HIS A 174 2.69 4.91 1.54
CA HIS A 174 2.20 6.18 2.09
C HIS A 174 2.72 7.40 1.33
N ARG A 175 3.66 7.20 0.39
CA ARG A 175 4.25 8.28 -0.39
C ARG A 175 3.27 8.82 -1.42
N GLN A 176 3.28 10.13 -1.60
CA GLN A 176 2.41 10.77 -2.59
C GLN A 176 2.83 10.37 -3.99
N ALA A 177 1.92 9.77 -4.76
CA ALA A 177 2.16 9.44 -6.16
C ALA A 177 2.05 10.72 -7.01
N GLU A 178 3.04 10.97 -7.86
CA GLU A 178 3.01 12.06 -8.81
C GLU A 178 2.04 11.75 -9.97
N GLN A 179 1.59 12.82 -10.66
CA GLN A 179 0.80 12.63 -11.88
C GLN A 179 1.72 12.15 -13.00
N GLY A 180 1.80 10.84 -13.19
CA GLY A 180 2.72 10.19 -14.13
C GLY A 180 2.11 8.99 -14.82
N GLU A 181 2.98 8.13 -15.35
CA GLU A 181 2.60 6.91 -16.05
C GLU A 181 1.89 5.92 -15.11
N ALA A 182 2.40 5.77 -13.88
CA ALA A 182 1.82 4.88 -12.87
C ALA A 182 0.38 5.25 -12.52
N THR A 183 0.10 6.55 -12.33
CA THR A 183 -1.27 7.04 -12.06
C THR A 183 -2.19 6.85 -13.26
N ARG A 184 -1.68 7.01 -14.49
CA ARG A 184 -2.46 6.72 -15.70
C ARG A 184 -2.78 5.24 -15.83
N TRP A 185 -1.78 4.37 -15.59
CA TRP A 185 -1.97 2.92 -15.55
C TRP A 185 -3.05 2.53 -14.54
N LEU A 186 -2.98 3.01 -13.30
CA LEU A 186 -3.98 2.69 -12.28
C LEU A 186 -5.39 3.10 -12.70
N ARG A 187 -5.55 4.33 -13.25
CA ARG A 187 -6.86 4.79 -13.75
C ARG A 187 -7.38 3.93 -14.89
N GLN A 188 -6.50 3.56 -15.82
CA GLN A 188 -6.88 2.70 -16.94
C GLN A 188 -7.28 1.30 -16.44
N TRP A 189 -6.47 0.69 -15.56
CA TRP A 189 -6.77 -0.59 -14.97
C TRP A 189 -8.10 -0.59 -14.22
N MET A 190 -8.36 0.44 -13.43
CA MET A 190 -9.65 0.60 -12.73
C MET A 190 -10.82 0.70 -13.69
N LYS A 191 -10.67 1.45 -14.79
CA LYS A 191 -11.69 1.56 -15.83
C LYS A 191 -11.96 0.22 -16.50
N GLU A 192 -10.91 -0.53 -16.83
CA GLU A 192 -11.03 -1.85 -17.46
C GLU A 192 -11.65 -2.88 -16.51
N THR A 193 -11.31 -2.82 -15.23
CA THR A 193 -11.88 -3.69 -14.20
C THR A 193 -13.35 -3.41 -13.98
N LYS A 194 -13.75 -2.14 -13.94
CA LYS A 194 -15.16 -1.73 -13.94
C LYS A 194 -15.92 -2.29 -15.14
N MET A 195 -15.34 -2.21 -16.34
CA MET A 195 -15.98 -2.72 -17.56
C MET A 195 -16.10 -4.25 -17.59
N LYS A 196 -15.19 -4.97 -16.94
CA LYS A 196 -15.22 -6.46 -16.89
C LYS A 196 -16.11 -7.02 -15.78
N GLN A 197 -16.50 -6.21 -14.81
CA GLN A 197 -17.35 -6.59 -13.68
C GLN A 197 -18.54 -5.61 -13.54
N PRO A 198 -19.49 -5.64 -14.48
CA PRO A 198 -20.66 -4.73 -14.44
C PRO A 198 -21.47 -4.86 -13.16
N GLU A 199 -21.47 -6.03 -12.52
CA GLU A 199 -22.16 -6.27 -11.24
C GLU A 199 -21.62 -5.40 -10.07
N ILE A 200 -20.38 -4.91 -10.17
CA ILE A 200 -19.79 -4.01 -9.16
C ILE A 200 -20.31 -2.57 -9.33
N GLU A 201 -20.60 -2.16 -10.56
CA GLU A 201 -21.15 -0.82 -10.85
C GLU A 201 -22.61 -0.68 -10.41
N GLU A 202 -23.35 -1.79 -10.39
CA GLU A 202 -24.75 -1.83 -9.96
C GLU A 202 -24.93 -1.85 -8.44
N LEU A 203 -23.83 -1.99 -7.68
CA LEU A 203 -23.92 -1.94 -6.21
C LEU A 203 -24.20 -0.51 -5.75
N PRO A 204 -25.36 -0.24 -5.13
CA PRO A 204 -25.66 1.07 -4.58
C PRO A 204 -24.58 1.51 -3.60
N GLY A 205 -23.93 2.67 -3.88
CA GLY A 205 -22.90 3.23 -3.02
C GLY A 205 -21.46 2.87 -3.40
N PHE A 206 -21.18 2.18 -4.51
CA PHE A 206 -19.82 1.89 -4.96
C PHE A 206 -18.98 3.17 -5.14
N GLU A 207 -19.53 4.19 -5.81
CA GLU A 207 -18.85 5.47 -6.00
C GLU A 207 -18.58 6.17 -4.65
N GLU A 208 -19.52 6.12 -3.72
CA GLU A 208 -19.34 6.68 -2.37
C GLU A 208 -18.26 5.92 -1.57
N LEU A 209 -18.20 4.60 -1.68
CA LEU A 209 -17.18 3.78 -1.02
C LEU A 209 -15.81 4.04 -1.62
N PHE A 210 -15.74 4.18 -2.93
CA PHE A 210 -14.52 4.53 -3.64
C PHE A 210 -13.99 5.91 -3.25
N GLN A 211 -14.86 6.92 -3.22
CA GLN A 211 -14.52 8.27 -2.75
C GLN A 211 -14.12 8.26 -1.27
N LYS A 212 -14.82 7.51 -0.42
CA LYS A 212 -14.46 7.33 0.99
C LYS A 212 -13.10 6.66 1.17
N SER A 213 -12.76 5.69 0.33
CA SER A 213 -11.44 5.04 0.35
C SER A 213 -10.33 6.03 -0.03
N ILE A 214 -10.51 6.81 -1.10
CA ILE A 214 -9.59 7.89 -1.48
C ILE A 214 -9.45 8.93 -0.35
N GLU A 215 -10.57 9.35 0.25
CA GLU A 215 -10.56 10.28 1.37
C GLU A 215 -9.84 9.73 2.60
N LYS A 216 -10.02 8.44 2.90
CA LYS A 216 -9.36 7.76 4.01
C LYS A 216 -7.84 7.68 3.80
N VAL A 217 -7.38 7.38 2.57
CA VAL A 217 -5.96 7.46 2.18
C VAL A 217 -5.42 8.86 2.43
N ARG A 218 -6.12 9.86 1.90
CA ARG A 218 -5.73 11.27 2.03
C ARG A 218 -5.67 11.70 3.49
N LYS A 219 -6.65 11.27 4.32
CA LYS A 219 -6.66 11.56 5.76
C LYS A 219 -5.53 10.85 6.49
N ALA A 220 -5.22 9.60 6.15
CA ALA A 220 -4.11 8.85 6.73
C ALA A 220 -2.77 9.52 6.39
N GLN A 221 -2.54 9.89 5.12
CA GLN A 221 -1.36 10.63 4.68
C GLN A 221 -1.22 11.98 5.41
N LEU A 222 -2.32 12.73 5.54
CA LEU A 222 -2.32 13.98 6.29
C LEU A 222 -2.09 13.79 7.78
N ALA A 223 -2.49 12.66 8.36
CA ALA A 223 -2.27 12.38 9.79
C ALA A 223 -0.80 12.11 10.13
N GLU A 224 -0.03 11.58 9.18
CA GLU A 224 1.40 11.30 9.35
C GLU A 224 2.28 12.55 9.21
N LEU A 225 1.79 13.59 8.53
CA LEU A 225 2.51 14.85 8.40
C LEU A 225 2.45 15.66 9.70
N THR A 226 3.57 16.26 10.06
CA THR A 226 3.59 17.28 11.12
C THR A 226 2.72 18.49 10.72
N PRO A 227 2.25 19.30 11.68
CA PRO A 227 1.50 20.51 11.36
C PRO A 227 2.22 21.44 10.36
N SER A 228 3.54 21.54 10.46
CA SER A 228 4.35 22.35 9.52
C SER A 228 4.34 21.78 8.12
N GLU A 229 4.53 20.46 7.97
CA GLU A 229 4.51 19.77 6.67
C GLU A 229 3.12 19.81 6.02
N ARG A 230 2.04 19.80 6.82
CA ARG A 230 0.66 19.96 6.30
C ARG A 230 0.41 21.34 5.70
N LEU A 231 1.12 22.35 6.15
CA LEU A 231 1.00 23.74 5.71
C LEU A 231 2.02 24.10 4.64
N GLU A 232 3.05 23.26 4.45
CA GLU A 232 4.10 23.50 3.46
C GLU A 232 3.51 23.53 2.04
N GLY A 233 3.85 24.57 1.30
CA GLY A 233 3.35 24.77 -0.07
C GLY A 233 1.96 25.40 -0.18
N LEU A 234 1.26 25.66 0.93
CA LEU A 234 0.00 26.40 0.92
C LEU A 234 0.27 27.91 1.02
N ALA A 235 -0.26 28.67 0.08
CA ALA A 235 -0.20 30.12 0.16
C ALA A 235 -1.05 30.63 1.35
N PRO A 236 -0.65 31.73 2.01
CA PRO A 236 -1.40 32.32 3.12
C PRO A 236 -2.88 32.55 2.78
N GLU A 237 -3.18 32.90 1.54
CA GLU A 237 -4.53 33.13 1.04
C GLU A 237 -5.40 31.88 1.06
N GLN A 238 -4.80 30.70 0.98
CA GLN A 238 -5.50 29.41 1.04
C GLN A 238 -5.75 28.97 2.49
N LEU A 239 -4.89 29.36 3.42
CA LEU A 239 -4.98 29.02 4.83
C LEU A 239 -6.00 29.85 5.57
N ILE A 240 -6.00 31.16 5.36
CA ILE A 240 -6.81 32.12 6.09
C ILE A 240 -8.31 31.81 6.04
N PRO A 241 -8.93 31.43 4.91
CA PRO A 241 -10.36 31.10 4.87
C PRO A 241 -10.77 29.91 5.71
N VAL A 242 -9.84 29.02 6.08
CA VAL A 242 -10.12 27.81 6.87
C VAL A 242 -9.72 27.94 8.34
N LEU A 243 -9.07 29.02 8.73
CA LEU A 243 -8.68 29.27 10.12
C LEU A 243 -9.90 29.36 11.05
N PRO A 244 -9.79 28.90 12.32
CA PRO A 244 -10.82 29.12 13.33
C PRO A 244 -11.12 30.61 13.53
N MET A 245 -12.36 30.91 13.89
CA MET A 245 -12.83 32.30 14.08
C MET A 245 -12.04 33.06 15.13
N GLU A 246 -11.63 32.35 16.18
CA GLU A 246 -10.82 32.89 17.27
C GLU A 246 -9.46 33.41 16.76
N VAL A 247 -8.86 32.69 15.82
CA VAL A 247 -7.60 33.07 15.17
C VAL A 247 -7.82 34.25 14.23
N LEU A 248 -8.88 34.23 13.42
CA LEU A 248 -9.21 35.32 12.49
C LEU A 248 -9.43 36.65 13.22
N ARG A 249 -9.99 36.65 14.44
CA ARG A 249 -10.25 37.84 15.25
C ARG A 249 -9.01 38.49 15.84
N VAL A 250 -7.91 37.74 15.98
CA VAL A 250 -6.65 38.24 16.57
C VAL A 250 -5.61 38.58 15.49
N LEU A 251 -5.93 38.39 14.21
CA LEU A 251 -5.03 38.78 13.12
C LEU A 251 -4.89 40.30 13.05
N PRO A 252 -3.66 40.84 12.90
CA PRO A 252 -3.45 42.28 12.77
C PRO A 252 -4.18 42.84 11.56
N GLU A 253 -4.79 44.00 11.71
CA GLU A 253 -5.51 44.68 10.60
C GLU A 253 -4.62 44.98 9.39
N ASP A 254 -3.37 45.34 9.61
CA ASP A 254 -2.42 45.64 8.55
C ASP A 254 -2.11 44.37 7.73
N TYR A 255 -2.06 43.20 8.39
CA TYR A 255 -1.93 41.91 7.70
C TYR A 255 -3.18 41.60 6.87
N LEU A 256 -4.38 41.79 7.43
CA LEU A 256 -5.64 41.59 6.72
C LEU A 256 -5.75 42.48 5.48
N ARG A 257 -5.26 43.73 5.56
CA ARG A 257 -5.24 44.63 4.42
C ARG A 257 -4.23 44.27 3.33
N SER A 258 -3.19 43.54 3.65
CA SER A 258 -2.18 43.07 2.69
C SER A 258 -2.65 41.85 1.84
N LEU A 259 -3.76 41.23 2.23
CA LEU A 259 -4.30 40.07 1.52
C LEU A 259 -5.05 40.47 0.25
N PRO A 260 -5.19 39.57 -0.74
CA PRO A 260 -6.03 39.77 -1.90
C PRO A 260 -7.47 40.16 -1.54
N ALA A 261 -8.09 41.03 -2.32
CA ALA A 261 -9.42 41.60 -2.05
C ALA A 261 -10.51 40.50 -1.87
N GLU A 262 -10.40 39.40 -2.62
CA GLU A 262 -11.30 38.24 -2.51
C GLU A 262 -11.22 37.57 -1.15
N VAL A 263 -10.00 37.39 -0.61
CA VAL A 263 -9.75 36.78 0.70
C VAL A 263 -10.23 37.68 1.82
N GLN A 264 -10.00 39.01 1.70
CA GLN A 264 -10.51 40.01 2.64
C GLN A 264 -12.05 39.94 2.73
N GLU A 265 -12.73 39.86 1.60
CA GLU A 265 -14.19 39.80 1.54
C GLU A 265 -14.74 38.49 2.17
N GLN A 266 -14.06 37.35 1.93
CA GLN A 266 -14.41 36.07 2.56
C GLN A 266 -14.28 36.13 4.08
N ILE A 267 -13.19 36.71 4.59
CA ILE A 267 -12.97 36.90 6.04
C ILE A 267 -14.06 37.80 6.61
N ARG A 268 -14.38 38.94 5.95
CA ARG A 268 -15.41 39.85 6.40
C ARG A 268 -16.78 39.18 6.50
N LYS A 269 -17.16 38.38 5.50
CA LYS A 269 -18.43 37.63 5.52
C LYS A 269 -18.47 36.62 6.68
N ARG A 270 -17.35 35.92 6.94
CA ARG A 270 -17.29 34.97 8.05
C ARG A 270 -17.39 35.68 9.41
N LEU A 271 -16.72 36.83 9.58
CA LEU A 271 -16.78 37.60 10.83
C LEU A 271 -18.17 38.24 11.09
N GLN A 272 -18.92 38.57 10.02
CA GLN A 272 -20.27 39.12 10.12
C GLN A 272 -21.36 38.07 10.26
N GLY A 273 -21.18 36.86 9.69
CA GLY A 273 -22.16 35.77 9.71
C GLY A 273 -22.36 35.06 11.05
N THR A 274 -21.63 35.43 12.09
CA THR A 274 -21.72 34.86 13.46
C THR A 274 -22.40 35.79 14.47
N ALA A 275 -23.12 36.82 14.00
CA ALA A 275 -23.86 37.75 14.85
C ALA A 275 -25.37 37.39 14.90
N HIS A 276 -25.70 36.08 15.05
CA HIS A 276 -27.06 35.63 15.37
C HIS A 276 -26.99 34.51 16.40
#